data_5846261f569433ba984ef7268c7d1e5a
#
_entry.id   5846261f569433ba984ef7268c7d1e5a
#
_cell.length_a   1.000
_cell.length_b   1.000
_cell.length_c   1.000
_cell.angle_alpha   90.00
_cell.angle_beta   90.00
_cell.angle_gamma   90.00
#
_symmetry.space_group_name_H-M   'P 1'
#
loop_
_entity.id
_entity.type
_entity.pdbx_description
1 polymer ?
#
loop_
_entity_poly.entity_id
_entity_poly.type
_entity_poly.pdbx_seq_one_letter_code
_entity_poly.pdbx_strand_id
1 'polypeptide(L)'
;STPIKSSAASDVYKRQVVSIPDFPEAGVVFRDVTSILQDADGLQLAIDSLQRLLEGVEFDVLAGTESRGFIFGVPVAYNMHKPFVPIRKKGKLPRETIECSYELEYGSATIEMHKDAIKPGQKVVLVDDLIATGGTIEACAKMMEAQGAEVVKIIFLMELAGLKGREKLQKYDVASVICYEGK
;
A
#
# COMPACT_ATOMS: atom_id res chain seq x y z
N SER A 1 15.20 -1.14 -13.19
CA SER A 1 15.10 0.22 -12.65
C SER A 1 15.79 0.27 -11.30
N THR A 2 16.78 1.12 -11.19
CA THR A 2 17.64 1.29 -10.02
C THR A 2 16.81 1.92 -8.88
N PRO A 3 16.80 1.37 -7.66
CA PRO A 3 16.17 2.03 -6.53
C PRO A 3 16.90 3.35 -6.27
N ILE A 4 16.13 4.40 -5.99
CA ILE A 4 16.67 5.69 -5.57
C ILE A 4 17.35 5.48 -4.21
N LYS A 5 18.61 5.10 -4.23
CA LYS A 5 19.51 5.13 -3.08
C LYS A 5 20.06 6.53 -2.93
N SER A 6 19.28 7.43 -2.37
CA SER A 6 19.89 8.51 -1.62
C SER A 6 19.71 8.15 -0.14
N SER A 7 20.77 7.71 0.48
CA SER A 7 20.82 7.42 1.93
C SER A 7 20.31 8.61 2.77
N ALA A 8 20.56 9.82 2.32
CA ALA A 8 20.11 11.05 2.97
C ALA A 8 18.57 11.23 2.94
N ALA A 9 17.88 10.92 1.83
CA ALA A 9 16.43 11.01 1.76
C ALA A 9 15.76 9.95 2.65
N SER A 10 16.25 8.71 2.62
CA SER A 10 15.76 7.63 3.47
C SER A 10 15.92 7.95 4.97
N ASP A 11 17.01 8.62 5.36
CA ASP A 11 17.28 9.01 6.74
C ASP A 11 16.37 10.15 7.23
N VAL A 12 16.02 11.09 6.36
CA VAL A 12 15.03 12.16 6.67
C VAL A 12 13.65 11.55 6.94
N TYR A 13 13.21 10.60 6.12
CA TYR A 13 11.93 9.91 6.31
C TYR A 13 11.90 9.10 7.61
N LYS A 14 12.97 8.35 7.90
CA LYS A 14 13.07 7.53 9.11
C LYS A 14 12.99 8.35 10.39
N ARG A 15 13.43 9.61 10.36
CA ARG A 15 13.33 10.54 11.51
C ARG A 15 11.91 11.04 11.76
N GLN A 16 11.07 11.08 10.73
CA GLN A 16 9.67 11.55 10.84
C GLN A 16 8.72 10.44 11.30
N VAL A 17 9.06 9.17 11.10
CA VAL A 17 8.26 8.04 11.57
C VAL A 17 8.61 7.73 13.02
N VAL A 18 7.66 7.96 13.93
CA VAL A 18 7.83 7.62 15.33
C VAL A 18 7.82 6.11 15.51
N SER A 19 8.83 5.59 16.18
CA SER A 19 8.94 4.18 16.53
C SER A 19 8.53 3.99 17.99
N ILE A 20 7.52 3.16 18.20
CA ILE A 20 6.97 2.86 19.51
C ILE A 20 7.39 1.43 19.87
N PRO A 21 8.37 1.26 20.77
CA PRO A 21 8.78 -0.07 21.20
C PRO A 21 7.68 -0.73 22.03
N ASP A 22 7.64 -2.05 22.00
CA ASP A 22 6.74 -2.89 22.79
C ASP A 22 5.24 -2.56 22.63
N PHE A 23 4.83 -2.25 21.42
CA PHE A 23 3.44 -1.99 21.05
C PHE A 23 3.02 -2.81 19.82
N PRO A 24 1.84 -3.46 19.80
CA PRO A 24 0.87 -3.60 20.90
C PRO A 24 1.28 -4.61 21.99
N GLU A 25 2.39 -5.30 21.80
CA GLU A 25 2.92 -6.30 22.71
C GLU A 25 4.46 -6.28 22.76
N ALA A 26 5.03 -6.86 23.81
CA ALA A 26 6.48 -6.85 24.06
C ALA A 26 7.26 -7.45 22.86
N GLY A 27 8.35 -6.79 22.47
CA GLY A 27 9.23 -7.18 21.37
C GLY A 27 8.80 -6.69 19.98
N VAL A 28 7.64 -6.05 19.88
CA VAL A 28 7.17 -5.42 18.63
C VAL A 28 7.57 -3.95 18.60
N VAL A 29 8.15 -3.48 17.51
CA VAL A 29 8.37 -2.05 17.27
C VAL A 29 7.35 -1.54 16.29
N PHE A 30 6.36 -0.80 16.77
CA PHE A 30 5.33 -0.19 15.93
C PHE A 30 5.86 1.07 15.26
N ARG A 31 5.67 1.17 13.95
CA ARG A 31 6.04 2.34 13.16
C ARG A 31 4.79 3.20 12.94
N ASP A 32 4.71 4.30 13.67
CA ASP A 32 3.55 5.19 13.61
C ASP A 32 3.67 6.18 12.45
N VAL A 33 2.98 5.85 11.37
CA VAL A 33 2.92 6.69 10.17
C VAL A 33 2.11 7.97 10.40
N THR A 34 1.29 8.02 11.44
CA THR A 34 0.47 9.21 11.72
C THR A 34 1.33 10.44 12.10
N SER A 35 2.55 10.22 12.58
CA SER A 35 3.51 11.31 12.81
C SER A 35 3.85 12.08 11.52
N ILE A 36 3.88 11.40 10.38
CA ILE A 36 4.07 12.04 9.05
C ILE A 36 2.88 12.93 8.69
N LEU A 37 1.67 12.50 9.04
CA LEU A 37 0.44 13.24 8.73
C LEU A 37 0.29 14.53 9.56
N GLN A 38 0.97 14.62 10.70
CA GLN A 38 0.94 15.77 11.59
C GLN A 38 1.88 16.90 11.17
N ASP A 39 2.76 16.64 10.22
CA ASP A 39 3.71 17.60 9.67
C ASP A 39 3.40 17.86 8.20
N ALA A 40 3.15 19.13 7.83
CA ALA A 40 2.76 19.50 6.48
C ALA A 40 3.84 19.15 5.44
N ASP A 41 5.10 19.38 5.77
CA ASP A 41 6.23 19.07 4.89
C ASP A 41 6.44 17.56 4.78
N GLY A 42 6.27 16.84 5.89
CA GLY A 42 6.34 15.39 5.93
C GLY A 42 5.24 14.73 5.10
N LEU A 43 4.01 15.21 5.21
CA LEU A 43 2.88 14.72 4.41
C LEU A 43 3.13 14.97 2.92
N GLN A 44 3.52 16.18 2.53
CA GLN A 44 3.84 16.50 1.14
C GLN A 44 4.96 15.62 0.61
N LEU A 45 6.02 15.46 1.37
CA LEU A 45 7.17 14.62 1.00
C LEU A 45 6.78 13.16 0.80
N ALA A 46 5.91 12.61 1.66
CA ALA A 46 5.40 11.23 1.54
C ALA A 46 4.60 11.03 0.25
N ILE A 47 3.68 11.95 -0.04
CA ILE A 47 2.85 11.90 -1.26
C ILE A 47 3.71 12.04 -2.52
N ASP A 48 4.62 13.03 -2.56
CA ASP A 48 5.50 13.26 -3.70
C ASP A 48 6.41 12.05 -3.95
N SER A 49 6.88 11.40 -2.90
CA SER A 49 7.74 10.23 -3.01
C SER A 49 7.01 8.99 -3.51
N LEU A 50 5.79 8.76 -3.05
CA LEU A 50 4.94 7.70 -3.60
C LEU A 50 4.64 7.95 -5.08
N GLN A 51 4.33 9.19 -5.45
CA GLN A 51 4.09 9.57 -6.84
C GLN A 51 5.32 9.34 -7.73
N ARG A 52 6.54 9.63 -7.25
CA ARG A 52 7.79 9.36 -7.98
C ARG A 52 7.99 7.88 -8.27
N LEU A 53 7.52 6.97 -7.42
CA LEU A 53 7.57 5.54 -7.69
C LEU A 53 6.74 5.13 -8.92
N LEU A 54 5.83 6.00 -9.36
CA LEU A 54 4.95 5.79 -10.51
C LEU A 54 5.41 6.54 -11.77
N GLU A 55 6.56 7.22 -11.73
CA GLU A 55 7.12 7.88 -12.91
C GLU A 55 7.38 6.86 -14.03
N GLY A 56 6.83 7.14 -15.22
CA GLY A 56 6.94 6.25 -16.37
C GLY A 56 6.06 5.00 -16.32
N VAL A 57 5.22 4.83 -15.29
CA VAL A 57 4.27 3.73 -15.21
C VAL A 57 2.95 4.15 -15.86
N GLU A 58 2.53 3.41 -16.87
CA GLU A 58 1.21 3.58 -17.46
C GLU A 58 0.18 2.75 -16.70
N PHE A 59 -0.86 3.41 -16.18
CA PHE A 59 -1.96 2.77 -15.48
C PHE A 59 -3.26 3.56 -15.60
N ASP A 60 -4.39 2.90 -15.36
CA ASP A 60 -5.73 3.47 -15.51
C ASP A 60 -6.33 3.88 -14.18
N VAL A 61 -6.05 3.13 -13.10
CA VAL A 61 -6.69 3.29 -11.81
C VAL A 61 -5.74 2.96 -10.67
N LEU A 62 -5.85 3.72 -9.58
CA LEU A 62 -5.19 3.45 -8.32
C LEU A 62 -6.19 2.83 -7.35
N ALA A 63 -5.82 1.76 -6.68
CA ALA A 63 -6.65 1.13 -5.64
C ALA A 63 -5.86 1.00 -4.35
N GLY A 64 -6.53 1.16 -3.22
CA GLY A 64 -5.87 1.10 -1.91
C GLY A 64 -6.76 0.57 -0.82
N THR A 65 -6.13 0.07 0.24
CA THR A 65 -6.79 -0.57 1.38
C THR A 65 -7.17 0.42 2.46
N GLU A 66 -8.32 0.17 3.14
CA GLU A 66 -8.65 0.94 4.33
C GLU A 66 -7.66 0.67 5.47
N SER A 67 -7.33 1.66 6.29
CA SER A 67 -7.74 3.06 6.13
C SER A 67 -6.57 3.92 5.66
N ARG A 68 -5.34 3.56 6.05
CA ARG A 68 -4.14 4.37 5.79
C ARG A 68 -3.73 4.36 4.31
N GLY A 69 -4.04 3.27 3.58
CA GLY A 69 -3.88 3.24 2.14
C GLY A 69 -4.68 4.31 1.41
N PHE A 70 -5.86 4.70 1.93
CA PHE A 70 -6.66 5.80 1.39
C PHE A 70 -5.99 7.16 1.59
N ILE A 71 -5.43 7.37 2.78
CA ILE A 71 -4.80 8.64 3.15
C ILE A 71 -3.68 9.01 2.17
N PHE A 72 -2.86 8.04 1.79
CA PHE A 72 -1.76 8.25 0.85
C PHE A 72 -2.18 8.04 -0.61
N GLY A 73 -3.06 7.10 -0.89
CA GLY A 73 -3.46 6.76 -2.24
C GLY A 73 -4.31 7.82 -2.92
N VAL A 74 -5.27 8.42 -2.21
CA VAL A 74 -6.17 9.44 -2.77
C VAL A 74 -5.40 10.69 -3.22
N PRO A 75 -4.49 11.28 -2.45
CA PRO A 75 -3.69 12.41 -2.92
C PRO A 75 -2.84 12.09 -4.15
N VAL A 76 -2.24 10.91 -4.22
CA VAL A 76 -1.47 10.48 -5.39
C VAL A 76 -2.37 10.36 -6.62
N ALA A 77 -3.54 9.73 -6.49
CA ALA A 77 -4.52 9.61 -7.57
C ALA A 77 -4.99 10.99 -8.05
N TYR A 78 -5.29 11.89 -7.13
CA TYR A 78 -5.68 13.27 -7.43
C TYR A 78 -4.60 14.01 -8.23
N ASN A 79 -3.34 13.98 -7.77
CA ASN A 79 -2.23 14.64 -8.43
C ASN A 79 -1.97 14.08 -9.83
N MET A 80 -2.17 12.79 -10.04
CA MET A 80 -1.95 12.11 -11.32
C MET A 80 -3.19 12.08 -12.22
N HIS A 81 -4.29 12.71 -11.78
CA HIS A 81 -5.57 12.73 -12.48
C HIS A 81 -6.10 11.32 -12.80
N LYS A 82 -6.05 10.44 -11.78
CA LYS A 82 -6.51 9.05 -11.86
C LYS A 82 -7.65 8.79 -10.91
N PRO A 83 -8.58 7.89 -11.24
CA PRO A 83 -9.59 7.43 -10.30
C PRO A 83 -8.96 6.62 -9.17
N PHE A 84 -9.62 6.62 -8.01
CA PHE A 84 -9.22 5.83 -6.86
C PHE A 84 -10.33 4.84 -6.48
N VAL A 85 -9.97 3.57 -6.29
CA VAL A 85 -10.89 2.50 -5.89
C VAL A 85 -10.58 2.08 -4.45
N PRO A 86 -11.50 2.27 -3.51
CA PRO A 86 -11.32 1.82 -2.14
C PRO A 86 -11.55 0.31 -2.02
N ILE A 87 -10.60 -0.37 -1.36
CA ILE A 87 -10.72 -1.76 -0.93
C ILE A 87 -10.96 -1.75 0.57
N ARG A 88 -12.03 -2.37 1.03
CA ARG A 88 -12.45 -2.30 2.43
C ARG A 88 -12.63 -3.69 3.05
N LYS A 89 -12.73 -3.74 4.36
CA LYS A 89 -13.18 -4.92 5.09
C LYS A 89 -14.63 -5.22 4.74
N LYS A 90 -14.98 -6.50 4.67
CA LYS A 90 -16.33 -6.96 4.34
C LYS A 90 -17.42 -6.22 5.10
N GLY A 91 -18.50 -5.87 4.39
CA GLY A 91 -19.68 -5.21 4.94
C GLY A 91 -19.59 -3.68 5.06
N LYS A 92 -18.54 -3.06 4.47
CA LYS A 92 -18.34 -1.60 4.53
C LYS A 92 -18.74 -0.85 3.27
N LEU A 93 -18.95 -1.54 2.16
CA LEU A 93 -19.36 -0.93 0.89
C LEU A 93 -20.84 -1.12 0.62
N PRO A 94 -21.56 -0.08 0.15
CA PRO A 94 -23.05 -0.10 0.10
C PRO A 94 -23.64 -0.71 -1.18
N ARG A 95 -22.85 -0.90 -2.24
CA ARG A 95 -23.31 -1.49 -3.51
C ARG A 95 -22.86 -2.94 -3.64
N GLU A 96 -23.18 -3.58 -4.75
CA GLU A 96 -22.72 -4.94 -5.05
C GLU A 96 -21.19 -5.02 -5.05
N THR A 97 -20.66 -5.99 -4.30
CA THR A 97 -19.20 -6.17 -4.10
C THR A 97 -18.72 -7.51 -4.63
N ILE A 98 -17.43 -7.57 -4.88
CA ILE A 98 -16.67 -8.80 -4.96
C ILE A 98 -15.78 -8.90 -3.73
N GLU A 99 -15.51 -10.11 -3.29
CA GLU A 99 -14.80 -10.40 -2.05
C GLU A 99 -13.59 -11.30 -2.30
N CYS A 100 -12.57 -11.14 -1.46
CA CYS A 100 -11.45 -12.07 -1.37
C CYS A 100 -11.11 -12.31 0.11
N SER A 101 -11.08 -13.58 0.50
CA SER A 101 -10.65 -13.98 1.84
C SER A 101 -9.19 -14.44 1.82
N TYR A 102 -8.47 -14.16 2.89
CA TYR A 102 -7.08 -14.55 3.08
C TYR A 102 -6.80 -14.91 4.54
N GLU A 103 -5.83 -15.79 4.72
CA GLU A 103 -5.43 -16.25 6.05
C GLU A 103 -4.55 -15.21 6.75
N LEU A 104 -4.81 -15.02 8.03
CA LEU A 104 -3.97 -14.30 8.97
C LEU A 104 -3.20 -15.27 9.84
N GLU A 105 -2.26 -14.79 10.64
CA GLU A 105 -1.58 -15.60 11.65
C GLU A 105 -2.59 -16.22 12.63
N TYR A 106 -3.64 -15.47 12.96
CA TYR A 106 -4.78 -15.94 13.75
C TYR A 106 -6.10 -15.65 13.01
N GLY A 107 -6.70 -16.68 12.41
CA GLY A 107 -7.98 -16.59 11.71
C GLY A 107 -7.85 -16.16 10.26
N SER A 108 -8.94 -15.64 9.71
CA SER A 108 -9.02 -15.15 8.34
C SER A 108 -9.61 -13.75 8.29
N ALA A 109 -9.30 -13.02 7.23
CA ALA A 109 -9.91 -11.72 6.93
C ALA A 109 -10.51 -11.74 5.53
N THR A 110 -11.55 -10.95 5.33
CA THR A 110 -12.20 -10.78 4.03
C THR A 110 -12.20 -9.29 3.67
N ILE A 111 -11.72 -9.00 2.47
CA ILE A 111 -11.78 -7.67 1.86
C ILE A 111 -12.78 -7.66 0.72
N GLU A 112 -13.31 -6.49 0.41
CA GLU A 112 -14.27 -6.28 -0.65
C GLU A 112 -13.96 -5.03 -1.47
N MET A 113 -14.42 -5.04 -2.69
CA MET A 113 -14.40 -3.92 -3.63
C MET A 113 -15.73 -3.88 -4.37
N HIS A 114 -16.21 -2.70 -4.79
CA HIS A 114 -17.37 -2.63 -5.66
C HIS A 114 -17.13 -3.39 -6.97
N LYS A 115 -18.07 -4.22 -7.36
CA LYS A 115 -17.99 -5.08 -8.55
C LYS A 115 -17.80 -4.30 -9.85
N ASP A 116 -18.35 -3.09 -9.92
CA ASP A 116 -18.30 -2.21 -11.09
C ASP A 116 -17.08 -1.26 -11.09
N ALA A 117 -16.21 -1.34 -10.06
CA ALA A 117 -15.10 -0.40 -9.89
C ALA A 117 -13.92 -0.65 -10.84
N ILE A 118 -13.72 -1.90 -11.24
CA ILE A 118 -12.63 -2.32 -12.11
C ILE A 118 -13.20 -3.03 -13.33
N LYS A 119 -12.65 -2.70 -14.50
CA LYS A 119 -13.04 -3.32 -15.79
C LYS A 119 -11.94 -4.23 -16.31
N PRO A 120 -12.31 -5.32 -17.03
CA PRO A 120 -11.32 -6.18 -17.69
C PRO A 120 -10.37 -5.37 -18.58
N GLY A 121 -9.09 -5.69 -18.54
CA GLY A 121 -8.05 -5.04 -19.33
C GLY A 121 -7.49 -3.75 -18.72
N GLN A 122 -8.06 -3.23 -17.62
CA GLN A 122 -7.49 -2.05 -16.96
C GLN A 122 -6.17 -2.39 -16.27
N LYS A 123 -5.25 -1.44 -16.31
CA LYS A 123 -3.98 -1.47 -15.58
C LYS A 123 -4.15 -0.81 -14.23
N VAL A 124 -3.87 -1.56 -13.17
CA VAL A 124 -4.10 -1.14 -11.77
C VAL A 124 -2.78 -0.97 -11.05
N VAL A 125 -2.65 0.12 -10.32
CA VAL A 125 -1.64 0.30 -9.27
C VAL A 125 -2.30 0.09 -7.92
N LEU A 126 -1.69 -0.76 -7.07
CA LEU A 126 -2.10 -0.93 -5.68
C LEU A 126 -1.22 -0.09 -4.76
N VAL A 127 -1.84 0.51 -3.75
CA VAL A 127 -1.15 1.32 -2.74
C VAL A 127 -1.59 0.97 -1.33
N ASP A 128 -0.62 0.87 -0.44
CA ASP A 128 -0.87 0.81 1.00
C ASP A 128 0.23 1.59 1.75
N ASP A 129 0.01 1.86 3.03
CA ASP A 129 1.00 2.55 3.85
C ASP A 129 2.20 1.66 4.20
N LEU A 130 1.96 0.39 4.47
CA LEU A 130 2.95 -0.55 4.99
C LEU A 130 2.84 -1.93 4.35
N ILE A 131 3.97 -2.51 3.98
CA ILE A 131 4.06 -3.95 3.74
C ILE A 131 4.75 -4.63 4.92
N ALA A 132 4.03 -5.55 5.56
CA ALA A 132 4.53 -6.45 6.60
C ALA A 132 4.66 -7.87 6.04
N THR A 133 3.67 -8.72 6.25
CA THR A 133 3.67 -10.11 5.74
C THR A 133 3.16 -10.25 4.30
N GLY A 134 2.58 -9.19 3.74
CA GLY A 134 2.12 -9.13 2.35
C GLY A 134 0.77 -9.78 2.06
N GLY A 135 0.13 -10.41 3.04
CA GLY A 135 -1.12 -11.17 2.81
C GLY A 135 -2.29 -10.31 2.32
N THR A 136 -2.50 -9.14 2.92
CA THR A 136 -3.59 -8.24 2.53
C THR A 136 -3.45 -7.76 1.08
N ILE A 137 -2.26 -7.29 0.72
CA ILE A 137 -2.04 -6.73 -0.62
C ILE A 137 -2.02 -7.83 -1.69
N GLU A 138 -1.57 -9.05 -1.35
CA GLU A 138 -1.68 -10.21 -2.22
C GLU A 138 -3.15 -10.53 -2.53
N ALA A 139 -4.02 -10.52 -1.52
CA ALA A 139 -5.46 -10.71 -1.70
C ALA A 139 -6.08 -9.62 -2.57
N CYS A 140 -5.65 -8.35 -2.39
CA CYS A 140 -6.06 -7.25 -3.26
C CYS A 140 -5.68 -7.50 -4.72
N ALA A 141 -4.44 -7.91 -4.97
CA ALA A 141 -3.97 -8.19 -6.31
C ALA A 141 -4.74 -9.34 -6.98
N LYS A 142 -4.99 -10.43 -6.26
CA LYS A 142 -5.82 -11.55 -6.74
C LYS A 142 -7.24 -11.12 -7.08
N MET A 143 -7.83 -10.23 -6.29
CA MET A 143 -9.17 -9.69 -6.54
C MET A 143 -9.20 -8.84 -7.82
N MET A 144 -8.17 -8.01 -8.08
CA MET A 144 -8.05 -7.25 -9.33
C MET A 144 -7.93 -8.18 -10.55
N GLU A 145 -7.05 -9.17 -10.46
CA GLU A 145 -6.84 -10.15 -11.53
C GLU A 145 -8.10 -10.98 -11.81
N ALA A 146 -8.88 -11.34 -10.78
CA ALA A 146 -10.15 -12.04 -10.94
C ALA A 146 -11.20 -11.22 -11.72
N GLN A 147 -11.07 -9.89 -11.74
CA GLN A 147 -11.88 -9.00 -12.59
C GLN A 147 -11.28 -8.80 -13.99
N GLY A 148 -10.21 -9.49 -14.34
CA GLY A 148 -9.54 -9.36 -15.62
C GLY A 148 -8.64 -8.12 -15.75
N ALA A 149 -8.30 -7.47 -14.65
CA ALA A 149 -7.35 -6.37 -14.63
C ALA A 149 -5.90 -6.86 -14.51
N GLU A 150 -4.97 -6.01 -14.91
CA GLU A 150 -3.53 -6.23 -14.76
C GLU A 150 -2.99 -5.38 -13.60
N VAL A 151 -2.37 -5.99 -12.60
CA VAL A 151 -1.66 -5.26 -11.55
C VAL A 151 -0.26 -4.93 -12.05
N VAL A 152 -0.05 -3.68 -12.47
CA VAL A 152 1.20 -3.23 -13.09
C VAL A 152 2.25 -2.80 -12.09
N LYS A 153 1.85 -2.36 -10.91
CA LYS A 153 2.75 -1.99 -9.82
C LYS A 153 2.05 -1.98 -8.47
N ILE A 154 2.81 -2.25 -7.43
CA ILE A 154 2.38 -2.14 -6.03
C ILE A 154 3.34 -1.22 -5.30
N ILE A 155 2.82 -0.19 -4.64
CA ILE A 155 3.63 0.80 -3.93
C ILE A 155 3.26 0.90 -2.46
N PHE A 156 4.28 1.11 -1.64
CA PHE A 156 4.14 1.30 -0.19
C PHE A 156 4.93 2.51 0.27
N LEU A 157 4.44 3.19 1.30
CA LEU A 157 5.25 4.20 1.98
C LEU A 157 6.38 3.52 2.77
N MET A 158 6.07 2.44 3.48
CA MET A 158 7.03 1.73 4.32
C MET A 158 7.05 0.23 4.04
N GLU A 159 8.21 -0.36 4.27
CA GLU A 159 8.44 -1.81 4.19
C GLU A 159 9.18 -2.30 5.43
N LEU A 160 8.65 -3.35 6.06
CA LEU A 160 9.34 -4.12 7.10
C LEU A 160 9.97 -5.36 6.47
N ALA A 161 11.19 -5.21 5.97
CA ALA A 161 11.86 -6.26 5.18
C ALA A 161 12.06 -7.56 5.95
N GLY A 162 12.25 -7.49 7.26
CA GLY A 162 12.39 -8.66 8.12
C GLY A 162 11.17 -9.58 8.17
N LEU A 163 9.99 -9.10 7.78
CA LEU A 163 8.76 -9.89 7.68
C LEU A 163 8.55 -10.53 6.30
N LYS A 164 9.46 -10.28 5.35
CA LYS A 164 9.54 -10.95 4.04
C LYS A 164 8.26 -10.88 3.19
N GLY A 165 7.47 -9.82 3.33
CA GLY A 165 6.21 -9.66 2.61
C GLY A 165 6.36 -9.71 1.09
N ARG A 166 7.50 -9.29 0.55
CA ARG A 166 7.79 -9.37 -0.90
C ARG A 166 7.82 -10.79 -1.44
N GLU A 167 8.08 -11.80 -0.62
CA GLU A 167 8.08 -13.19 -1.06
C GLU A 167 6.72 -13.64 -1.62
N LYS A 168 5.61 -13.07 -1.10
CA LYS A 168 4.26 -13.31 -1.62
C LYS A 168 3.94 -12.52 -2.89
N LEU A 169 4.73 -11.51 -3.19
CA LEU A 169 4.49 -10.56 -4.27
C LEU A 169 5.50 -10.68 -5.42
N GLN A 170 6.22 -11.80 -5.53
CA GLN A 170 7.34 -11.98 -6.47
C GLN A 170 6.96 -11.77 -7.94
N LYS A 171 5.70 -12.01 -8.31
CA LYS A 171 5.22 -11.81 -9.69
C LYS A 171 4.89 -10.35 -10.03
N TYR A 172 4.92 -9.46 -9.05
CA TYR A 172 4.58 -8.05 -9.21
C TYR A 172 5.82 -7.15 -9.13
N ASP A 173 5.76 -6.01 -9.79
CA ASP A 173 6.70 -4.90 -9.56
C ASP A 173 6.31 -4.17 -8.27
N VAL A 174 7.13 -4.32 -7.23
CA VAL A 174 6.90 -3.76 -5.89
C VAL A 174 7.96 -2.73 -5.55
N ALA A 175 7.52 -1.56 -5.10
CA ALA A 175 8.39 -0.50 -4.63
C ALA A 175 7.93 0.08 -3.29
N SER A 176 8.86 0.52 -2.47
CA SER A 176 8.62 1.20 -1.21
C SER A 176 9.51 2.44 -1.08
N VAL A 177 9.00 3.47 -0.38
CA VAL A 177 9.75 4.71 -0.13
C VAL A 177 10.76 4.50 1.00
N ILE A 178 10.35 3.88 2.10
CA ILE A 178 11.17 3.63 3.28
C ILE A 178 11.27 2.11 3.49
N CYS A 179 12.48 1.63 3.76
CA CYS A 179 12.72 0.24 4.11
C CYS A 179 13.36 0.15 5.50
N TYR A 180 12.76 -0.65 6.37
CA TYR A 180 13.33 -1.05 7.66
C TYR A 180 13.80 -2.50 7.56
N GLU A 181 15.08 -2.76 7.84
CA GLU A 181 15.69 -4.09 7.73
C GLU A 181 15.23 -5.06 8.83
N GLY A 182 14.70 -4.52 9.94
CA GLY A 182 14.15 -5.30 11.07
C GLY A 182 12.67 -5.63 10.93
N LYS A 183 12.15 -6.24 12.01
CA LYS A 183 10.72 -6.49 12.22
C LYS A 183 10.03 -5.26 12.80
#